data_ea7aa8aa4a6a979658cbcd7dd500c899
#
_entry.id   ea7aa8aa4a6a979658cbcd7dd500c899
#
_cell.length_a   1.000
_cell.length_b   1.000
_cell.length_c   1.000
_cell.angle_alpha   90.00
_cell.angle_beta   90.00
_cell.angle_gamma   90.00
#
_symmetry.space_group_name_H-M   'P 1'
#
loop_
_entity.id
_entity.type
_entity.pdbx_description
1 polymer ?
#
loop_
_entity_poly.entity_id
_entity_poly.type
_entity_poly.pdbx_seq_one_letter_code
_entity_poly.pdbx_strand_id
1 'polypeptide(L)'
;MILLNLQNLYGQNLKQERPADSNITFANSTAELKNTQNTSRSIDEMRYEVPSSSKQHAECVDGHIQGAITSATQTGFPAANVLDHDIQTRWSNNGIGSWVQVDLGSGNKICGINIAWYKGTERQNNFTISNSTDGIKFTNIFSGKSSGTTVNPEKYNMTDINGRFIRITVNGNTQNNYASITELSVDLVSTSNLSTFSIAAAGDWGSGRNDNWKKTVQLMIDNKVNLALGLGDYSYGSMSDFHPVVNELKKAGIPMKGAKGDHDSDSYARLFEQPSMVYAFDGGSARIILLDSYKSATSNTEFLEKELIATSAPWKIVIVTTPLYTSPSKHEPDKELATALKPLLDKYEVDLVMWGDNHNYERTVFPNKHTIFVQSGTGGESHYKFDGQIKESKYQNDEDFGITKLTINSQVVTGQFISHSGKILDTFNLLK
;
A
#
# COMPACT_ATOMS: atom_id res chain seq x y z
N MET A 1 37.48 -11.16 -47.32
CA MET A 1 37.20 -10.98 -48.71
C MET A 1 35.67 -10.97 -48.84
N ILE A 2 34.91 -9.94 -48.98
CA ILE A 2 35.02 -8.60 -49.56
C ILE A 2 34.19 -7.65 -48.69
N LEU A 3 34.77 -6.50 -48.28
CA LEU A 3 34.09 -5.26 -47.89
C LEU A 3 33.43 -4.61 -49.10
N LEU A 4 32.38 -3.76 -48.84
CA LEU A 4 32.09 -2.49 -49.51
C LEU A 4 30.72 -2.04 -48.98
N ASN A 5 30.60 -1.04 -48.08
CA ASN A 5 30.55 0.41 -48.28
C ASN A 5 29.53 0.85 -49.34
N LEU A 6 28.56 1.63 -48.92
CA LEU A 6 28.21 2.89 -49.57
C LEU A 6 27.41 3.80 -48.61
N GLN A 7 28.04 4.93 -48.36
CA GLN A 7 27.47 6.14 -47.73
C GLN A 7 26.69 6.97 -48.77
N ASN A 8 25.88 7.89 -48.23
CA ASN A 8 25.45 9.18 -48.75
C ASN A 8 24.31 9.23 -49.77
N LEU A 9 23.30 10.01 -49.35
CA LEU A 9 22.86 11.18 -50.11
C LEU A 9 21.92 12.05 -49.24
N TYR A 10 22.44 13.22 -48.85
CA TYR A 10 21.90 14.60 -48.87
C TYR A 10 20.41 14.76 -48.55
N GLY A 11 19.95 15.53 -47.60
CA GLY A 11 20.33 16.92 -47.26
C GLY A 11 19.48 17.92 -48.03
N GLN A 12 18.48 18.49 -47.35
CA GLN A 12 18.10 19.88 -47.64
C GLN A 12 17.36 20.53 -46.48
N ASN A 13 17.90 21.65 -46.03
CA ASN A 13 17.29 22.68 -45.21
C ASN A 13 16.15 23.38 -45.95
N LEU A 14 15.07 23.71 -45.28
CA LEU A 14 14.29 24.90 -45.58
C LEU A 14 13.97 25.64 -44.28
N LYS A 15 14.54 26.85 -44.23
CA LYS A 15 14.22 27.95 -43.32
C LYS A 15 12.96 28.66 -43.78
N GLN A 16 12.40 29.43 -42.84
CA GLN A 16 11.58 30.63 -43.03
C GLN A 16 10.07 30.41 -42.94
N GLU A 17 9.23 31.25 -42.38
CA GLU A 17 9.36 32.64 -41.86
C GLU A 17 8.19 32.90 -40.90
N ARG A 18 8.36 33.84 -39.97
CA ARG A 18 7.25 34.49 -39.25
C ARG A 18 6.67 35.60 -40.10
N PRO A 19 5.39 35.92 -40.00
CA PRO A 19 4.94 37.30 -40.17
C PRO A 19 4.51 37.92 -38.83
N ALA A 20 4.80 39.22 -38.76
CA ALA A 20 4.57 40.12 -37.66
C ALA A 20 3.16 40.71 -37.66
N ASP A 21 2.79 41.17 -36.46
CA ASP A 21 1.90 42.29 -36.10
C ASP A 21 0.67 42.63 -36.96
N SER A 22 -0.50 42.57 -36.31
CA SER A 22 -1.55 43.53 -36.60
C SER A 22 -2.24 43.98 -35.30
N ASN A 23 -2.07 45.26 -35.03
CA ASN A 23 -2.78 46.09 -34.04
C ASN A 23 -4.30 45.97 -34.20
N ILE A 24 -5.00 45.87 -33.05
CA ILE A 24 -6.42 46.25 -32.97
C ILE A 24 -6.58 47.21 -31.82
N THR A 25 -7.03 48.40 -32.20
CA THR A 25 -7.31 49.62 -31.44
C THR A 25 -8.46 49.46 -30.43
N PHE A 26 -8.31 50.15 -29.29
CA PHE A 26 -9.35 50.42 -28.35
C PHE A 26 -10.45 51.33 -28.93
N ALA A 27 -11.72 51.03 -28.72
CA ALA A 27 -12.84 51.98 -28.87
C ALA A 27 -13.41 52.29 -27.48
N ASN A 28 -13.24 53.54 -27.05
CA ASN A 28 -13.95 54.17 -25.97
C ASN A 28 -15.39 54.41 -26.37
N SER A 29 -16.34 54.06 -25.51
CA SER A 29 -17.66 54.69 -25.50
C SER A 29 -18.04 55.10 -24.09
N THR A 30 -18.00 56.40 -23.86
CA THR A 30 -18.62 57.12 -22.77
C THR A 30 -20.13 57.11 -22.94
N ALA A 31 -20.87 56.77 -21.87
CA ALA A 31 -22.28 57.11 -21.72
C ALA A 31 -22.58 57.48 -20.26
N GLU A 32 -23.33 58.55 -20.17
CA GLU A 32 -23.52 59.44 -19.06
C GLU A 32 -24.28 58.91 -17.83
N LEU A 33 -23.93 59.52 -16.72
CA LEU A 33 -24.59 59.49 -15.41
C LEU A 33 -26.06 59.94 -15.47
N LYS A 34 -26.97 59.19 -14.84
CA LYS A 34 -28.14 59.78 -14.17
C LYS A 34 -28.20 59.33 -12.72
N ASN A 35 -28.18 60.36 -11.89
CA ASN A 35 -28.24 60.41 -10.47
C ASN A 35 -29.64 60.09 -9.95
N THR A 36 -29.80 59.20 -8.99
CA THR A 36 -30.89 59.27 -7.97
C THR A 36 -30.39 58.74 -6.62
N GLN A 37 -30.74 59.49 -5.61
CA GLN A 37 -30.24 59.54 -4.24
C GLN A 37 -30.63 58.34 -3.35
N ASN A 38 -29.71 58.12 -2.40
CA ASN A 38 -29.89 57.75 -0.99
C ASN A 38 -30.55 56.40 -0.63
N THR A 39 -29.71 55.49 -0.15
CA THR A 39 -29.76 55.06 1.26
C THR A 39 -28.45 54.38 1.63
N SER A 40 -27.85 54.90 2.73
CA SER A 40 -26.63 54.40 3.35
C SER A 40 -26.81 52.95 3.82
N ARG A 41 -26.02 52.02 3.26
CA ARG A 41 -25.65 50.76 3.90
C ARG A 41 -24.15 50.56 3.71
N SER A 42 -23.51 50.32 4.86
CA SER A 42 -22.08 50.03 5.02
C SER A 42 -21.57 49.04 3.99
N ILE A 43 -20.47 49.38 3.35
CA ILE A 43 -19.70 48.49 2.52
C ILE A 43 -18.90 47.59 3.48
N ASP A 44 -19.48 46.45 3.84
CA ASP A 44 -18.71 45.36 4.40
C ASP A 44 -17.97 44.69 3.24
N GLU A 45 -16.65 44.56 3.42
CA GLU A 45 -15.68 44.01 2.51
C GLU A 45 -16.12 42.62 2.02
N MET A 46 -16.47 42.49 0.75
CA MET A 46 -16.45 41.17 0.07
C MET A 46 -15.00 40.72 -0.01
N ARG A 47 -14.53 40.03 1.01
CA ARG A 47 -13.36 39.16 0.87
C ARG A 47 -13.72 38.04 -0.10
N TYR A 48 -13.13 38.08 -1.28
CA TYR A 48 -13.00 36.89 -2.10
C TYR A 48 -12.15 35.90 -1.31
N GLU A 49 -12.81 34.95 -0.66
CA GLU A 49 -12.12 33.74 -0.19
C GLU A 49 -11.68 32.95 -1.42
N VAL A 50 -10.40 33.07 -1.75
CA VAL A 50 -9.72 32.08 -2.59
C VAL A 50 -9.89 30.74 -1.85
N PRO A 51 -10.46 29.68 -2.47
CA PRO A 51 -10.47 28.38 -1.84
C PRO A 51 -9.01 28.00 -1.64
N SER A 52 -8.50 28.14 -0.43
CA SER A 52 -7.28 27.50 -0.04
C SER A 52 -7.54 26.00 -0.18
N SER A 53 -6.90 25.37 -1.16
CA SER A 53 -6.73 23.93 -1.16
C SER A 53 -5.86 23.58 0.05
N SER A 54 -6.46 23.61 1.24
CA SER A 54 -5.87 22.99 2.41
C SER A 54 -5.78 21.51 2.07
N LYS A 55 -4.58 21.04 1.70
CA LYS A 55 -4.26 19.64 1.86
C LYS A 55 -4.61 19.32 3.31
N GLN A 56 -5.68 18.61 3.50
CA GLN A 56 -6.08 18.13 4.82
C GLN A 56 -4.91 17.24 5.26
N HIS A 57 -4.06 17.75 6.17
CA HIS A 57 -3.03 16.94 6.78
C HIS A 57 -3.76 15.79 7.49
N ALA A 58 -3.43 14.55 7.14
CA ALA A 58 -3.96 13.41 7.84
C ALA A 58 -3.67 13.57 9.35
N GLU A 59 -4.66 13.28 10.17
CA GLU A 59 -4.55 13.37 11.62
C GLU A 59 -3.45 12.42 12.12
N CYS A 60 -2.59 12.91 13.02
CA CYS A 60 -1.58 12.09 13.68
C CYS A 60 -2.17 11.51 14.96
N VAL A 61 -2.05 10.19 15.13
CA VAL A 61 -2.52 9.46 16.32
C VAL A 61 -1.33 8.73 16.97
N ASP A 62 -1.43 8.49 18.28
CA ASP A 62 -0.40 7.72 19.00
C ASP A 62 -0.27 6.31 18.43
N GLY A 63 0.94 5.90 18.12
CA GLY A 63 1.27 4.62 17.49
C GLY A 63 1.63 3.55 18.52
N HIS A 64 1.18 2.31 18.27
CA HIS A 64 1.57 1.19 19.10
C HIS A 64 3.04 0.79 18.86
N ILE A 65 3.84 0.76 19.94
CA ILE A 65 5.23 0.31 19.93
C ILE A 65 5.29 -1.13 20.46
N GLN A 66 5.87 -2.05 19.68
CA GLN A 66 5.98 -3.46 20.05
C GLN A 66 7.08 -3.75 21.08
N GLY A 67 8.10 -2.88 21.15
CA GLY A 67 9.19 -3.03 22.09
C GLY A 67 10.36 -2.07 21.84
N ALA A 68 11.29 -2.05 22.78
CA ALA A 68 12.49 -1.23 22.71
C ALA A 68 13.77 -2.04 22.95
N ILE A 69 14.84 -1.73 22.21
CA ILE A 69 16.19 -2.23 22.40
C ILE A 69 17.19 -1.07 22.48
N THR A 70 18.38 -1.30 22.99
CA THR A 70 19.39 -0.24 23.19
C THR A 70 20.79 -0.71 22.81
N SER A 71 21.68 0.25 22.55
CA SER A 71 23.13 -0.02 22.38
C SER A 71 23.76 -0.62 23.62
N ALA A 72 23.37 -0.10 24.80
CA ALA A 72 23.77 -0.55 26.12
C ALA A 72 22.87 0.06 27.19
N THR A 73 22.93 -0.47 28.41
CA THR A 73 22.07 -0.07 29.54
C THR A 73 22.90 0.01 30.82
N GLN A 74 22.75 1.08 31.56
CA GLN A 74 23.23 1.18 32.94
C GLN A 74 22.37 0.27 33.84
N THR A 75 22.99 -0.45 34.75
CA THR A 75 22.28 -1.33 35.71
C THR A 75 21.14 -0.58 36.41
N GLY A 76 19.96 -1.14 36.38
CA GLY A 76 18.73 -0.56 36.95
C GLY A 76 17.97 0.42 36.04
N PHE A 77 18.44 0.68 34.80
CA PHE A 77 17.78 1.61 33.86
C PHE A 77 17.55 0.97 32.49
N PRO A 78 16.69 -0.07 32.39
CA PRO A 78 16.51 -0.84 31.17
C PRO A 78 15.76 -0.07 30.06
N ALA A 79 15.85 -0.60 28.83
CA ALA A 79 15.14 -0.04 27.67
C ALA A 79 13.63 0.07 27.86
N ALA A 80 13.03 -0.90 28.57
CA ALA A 80 11.58 -0.95 28.79
C ALA A 80 11.02 0.31 29.46
N ASN A 81 11.84 0.99 30.26
CA ASN A 81 11.45 2.22 30.96
C ASN A 81 11.12 3.40 30.04
N VAL A 82 11.40 3.33 28.75
CA VAL A 82 10.95 4.39 27.82
C VAL A 82 9.53 4.16 27.28
N LEU A 83 8.87 3.06 27.71
CA LEU A 83 7.55 2.64 27.24
C LEU A 83 6.58 2.28 28.38
N ASP A 84 6.95 2.56 29.64
CA ASP A 84 6.16 2.14 30.82
C ASP A 84 5.15 3.20 31.30
N HIS A 85 5.10 4.35 30.63
CA HIS A 85 4.23 5.50 30.94
C HIS A 85 4.49 6.12 32.32
N ASP A 86 5.71 5.94 32.86
CA ASP A 86 6.15 6.52 34.12
C ASP A 86 7.37 7.42 33.94
N ILE A 87 7.19 8.73 33.92
CA ILE A 87 8.26 9.73 33.80
C ILE A 87 9.27 9.71 34.98
N GLN A 88 9.01 8.94 36.04
CA GLN A 88 9.95 8.76 37.16
C GLN A 88 10.99 7.68 36.83
N THR A 89 10.70 6.79 35.95
CA THR A 89 11.65 5.79 35.42
C THR A 89 12.39 6.31 34.20
N ARG A 90 13.42 5.63 33.74
CA ARG A 90 14.15 5.98 32.53
C ARG A 90 15.00 4.84 32.01
N TRP A 91 15.27 4.84 30.72
CA TRP A 91 16.49 4.24 30.20
C TRP A 91 17.67 5.18 30.41
N SER A 92 18.85 4.62 30.76
CA SER A 92 20.08 5.39 30.84
C SER A 92 21.29 4.58 30.42
N ASN A 93 22.25 5.23 29.72
CA ASN A 93 23.55 4.69 29.43
C ASN A 93 24.60 5.83 29.44
N ASN A 94 25.86 5.51 29.86
CA ASN A 94 26.96 6.46 29.81
C ASN A 94 27.78 6.28 28.55
N GLY A 95 27.80 7.28 27.69
CA GLY A 95 28.61 7.31 26.48
C GLY A 95 27.94 8.07 25.34
N ILE A 96 28.74 8.87 24.64
CA ILE A 96 28.32 9.56 23.42
C ILE A 96 28.01 8.52 22.36
N GLY A 97 26.88 8.71 21.63
CA GLY A 97 26.42 7.76 20.62
C GLY A 97 25.60 6.60 21.17
N SER A 98 25.25 6.62 22.47
CA SER A 98 24.29 5.68 23.06
C SER A 98 22.92 5.86 22.43
N TRP A 99 22.25 4.76 22.07
CA TRP A 99 20.96 4.83 21.41
C TRP A 99 19.91 3.90 22.02
N VAL A 100 18.66 4.29 21.90
CA VAL A 100 17.46 3.47 22.07
C VAL A 100 16.73 3.37 20.73
N GLN A 101 16.20 2.19 20.43
CA GLN A 101 15.44 1.90 19.21
C GLN A 101 14.13 1.26 19.57
N VAL A 102 13.06 1.71 18.94
CA VAL A 102 11.72 1.13 19.06
C VAL A 102 11.29 0.47 17.77
N ASP A 103 10.48 -0.59 17.87
CA ASP A 103 9.85 -1.33 16.77
C ASP A 103 8.36 -1.01 16.73
N LEU A 104 7.90 -0.45 15.62
CA LEU A 104 6.49 -0.09 15.38
C LEU A 104 5.71 -1.23 14.69
N GLY A 105 6.33 -2.39 14.48
CA GLY A 105 5.75 -3.46 13.66
C GLY A 105 5.94 -3.23 12.17
N SER A 106 5.12 -3.87 11.36
CA SER A 106 5.21 -3.70 9.90
C SER A 106 4.63 -2.37 9.46
N GLY A 107 5.34 -1.71 8.58
CA GLY A 107 4.86 -0.67 7.68
C GLY A 107 4.01 0.45 8.29
N ASN A 108 4.65 1.51 8.82
CA ASN A 108 3.95 2.67 9.38
C ASN A 108 4.38 3.96 8.70
N LYS A 109 3.45 4.91 8.59
CA LYS A 109 3.73 6.26 8.15
C LYS A 109 3.82 7.18 9.38
N ILE A 110 5.03 7.63 9.69
CA ILE A 110 5.37 8.35 10.91
C ILE A 110 5.21 9.84 10.65
N CYS A 111 4.46 10.56 11.49
CA CYS A 111 4.26 12.00 11.41
C CYS A 111 4.81 12.78 12.62
N GLY A 112 5.18 12.10 13.70
CA GLY A 112 5.77 12.73 14.87
C GLY A 112 6.49 11.74 15.78
N ILE A 113 7.42 12.26 16.58
CA ILE A 113 8.12 11.50 17.62
C ILE A 113 8.13 12.36 18.87
N ASN A 114 7.73 11.80 20.00
CA ASN A 114 7.67 12.50 21.28
C ASN A 114 8.69 11.89 22.22
N ILE A 115 9.55 12.73 22.81
CA ILE A 115 10.64 12.29 23.68
C ILE A 115 10.60 13.08 25.00
N ALA A 116 10.42 12.38 26.12
CA ALA A 116 10.57 12.95 27.44
C ALA A 116 12.01 12.72 27.94
N TRP A 117 12.67 13.78 28.29
CA TRP A 117 14.08 13.76 28.68
C TRP A 117 14.25 13.78 30.18
N TYR A 118 15.02 12.85 30.71
CA TYR A 118 15.40 12.88 32.14
C TYR A 118 16.12 14.18 32.47
N LYS A 119 15.63 14.92 33.51
CA LYS A 119 16.12 16.25 33.89
C LYS A 119 16.06 17.26 32.73
N GLY A 120 15.00 17.21 31.95
CA GLY A 120 14.81 18.04 30.77
C GLY A 120 14.70 19.54 31.06
N THR A 121 14.52 19.96 32.31
CA THR A 121 14.59 21.36 32.75
C THR A 121 15.98 21.82 33.20
N GLU A 122 16.93 20.86 33.38
CA GLU A 122 18.27 21.15 33.92
C GLU A 122 19.36 21.09 32.83
N ARG A 123 19.10 20.34 31.72
CA ARG A 123 20.08 20.11 30.68
C ARG A 123 19.45 19.93 29.29
N GLN A 124 20.21 20.26 28.27
CA GLN A 124 19.87 20.00 26.88
C GLN A 124 20.64 18.77 26.38
N ASN A 125 19.95 17.85 25.73
CA ASN A 125 20.53 16.70 25.08
C ASN A 125 20.80 16.99 23.60
N ASN A 126 22.00 16.65 23.08
CA ASN A 126 22.27 16.62 21.66
C ASN A 126 21.88 15.24 21.13
N PHE A 127 21.10 15.15 20.07
CA PHE A 127 20.64 13.86 19.58
C PHE A 127 20.35 13.86 18.09
N THR A 128 20.21 12.66 17.54
CA THR A 128 19.72 12.39 16.20
C THR A 128 18.57 11.40 16.27
N ILE A 129 17.62 11.53 15.36
CA ILE A 129 16.55 10.56 15.10
C ILE A 129 16.84 9.94 13.74
N SER A 130 16.81 8.61 13.68
CA SER A 130 16.97 7.87 12.44
C SER A 130 15.83 6.87 12.29
N ASN A 131 15.39 6.63 11.05
CA ASN A 131 14.38 5.61 10.73
C ASN A 131 14.99 4.48 9.90
N SER A 132 14.32 3.33 9.93
CA SER A 132 14.65 2.17 9.12
C SER A 132 13.38 1.34 8.84
N THR A 133 13.34 0.67 7.69
CA THR A 133 12.30 -0.32 7.34
C THR A 133 12.73 -1.75 7.66
N ASP A 134 14.04 -2.03 7.74
CA ASP A 134 14.64 -3.36 7.91
C ASP A 134 15.37 -3.57 9.25
N GLY A 135 15.56 -2.49 10.04
CA GLY A 135 16.29 -2.51 11.31
C GLY A 135 17.81 -2.59 11.16
N ILE A 136 18.32 -2.61 9.93
CA ILE A 136 19.75 -2.76 9.60
C ILE A 136 20.31 -1.42 9.09
N LYS A 137 19.68 -0.87 8.05
CA LYS A 137 20.10 0.39 7.43
C LYS A 137 19.24 1.54 7.95
N PHE A 138 19.87 2.46 8.65
CA PHE A 138 19.23 3.64 9.23
C PHE A 138 19.53 4.90 8.42
N THR A 139 18.50 5.71 8.19
CA THR A 139 18.59 7.04 7.58
C THR A 139 18.32 8.09 8.65
N ASN A 140 19.21 9.08 8.79
CA ASN A 140 19.01 10.20 9.70
C ASN A 140 17.89 11.11 9.16
N ILE A 141 16.87 11.35 10.00
CA ILE A 141 15.70 12.18 9.66
C ILE A 141 15.60 13.46 10.50
N PHE A 142 16.37 13.54 11.59
CA PHE A 142 16.45 14.73 12.42
C PHE A 142 17.77 14.77 13.19
N SER A 143 18.34 15.97 13.35
CA SER A 143 19.47 16.23 14.26
C SER A 143 19.24 17.55 14.97
N GLY A 144 19.39 17.56 16.29
CA GLY A 144 19.14 18.77 17.08
C GLY A 144 19.44 18.62 18.57
N LYS A 145 18.82 19.52 19.33
CA LYS A 145 18.91 19.55 20.80
C LYS A 145 17.51 19.54 21.40
N SER A 146 17.39 18.95 22.61
CA SER A 146 16.21 19.12 23.43
C SER A 146 16.09 20.57 23.93
N SER A 147 14.88 20.99 24.31
CA SER A 147 14.63 22.38 24.72
C SER A 147 15.39 22.79 25.98
N GLY A 148 15.60 21.88 26.92
CA GLY A 148 16.16 22.18 28.23
C GLY A 148 15.17 22.86 29.19
N THR A 149 13.87 22.89 28.86
CA THR A 149 12.85 23.65 29.58
C THR A 149 11.70 22.81 30.13
N THR A 150 11.59 21.54 29.79
CA THR A 150 10.50 20.66 30.21
C THR A 150 10.97 19.22 30.49
N VAL A 151 10.26 18.56 31.42
CA VAL A 151 10.35 17.12 31.64
C VAL A 151 9.25 16.36 30.91
N ASN A 152 8.24 17.07 30.38
CA ASN A 152 7.18 16.48 29.57
C ASN A 152 7.72 16.13 28.17
N PRO A 153 7.04 15.24 27.43
CA PRO A 153 7.43 14.87 26.07
C PRO A 153 7.54 16.10 25.15
N GLU A 154 8.66 16.24 24.48
CA GLU A 154 8.89 17.22 23.42
C GLU A 154 8.54 16.57 22.08
N LYS A 155 7.69 17.22 21.29
CA LYS A 155 7.26 16.72 19.98
C LYS A 155 8.19 17.17 18.86
N TYR A 156 8.68 16.22 18.10
CA TYR A 156 9.46 16.41 16.88
C TYR A 156 8.61 16.00 15.68
N ASN A 157 8.09 16.98 14.94
CA ASN A 157 7.25 16.75 13.77
C ASN A 157 8.08 16.16 12.62
N MET A 158 7.54 15.13 11.97
CA MET A 158 8.12 14.47 10.82
C MET A 158 7.24 14.70 9.59
N THR A 159 7.85 14.73 8.41
CA THR A 159 7.10 14.85 7.15
C THR A 159 6.78 13.45 6.62
N ASP A 160 5.75 12.82 7.21
CA ASP A 160 5.17 11.54 6.73
C ASP A 160 6.19 10.50 6.25
N ILE A 161 7.02 10.00 7.15
CA ILE A 161 8.14 9.10 6.83
C ILE A 161 7.70 7.65 6.95
N ASN A 162 7.93 6.85 5.91
CA ASN A 162 7.71 5.40 5.98
C ASN A 162 8.83 4.75 6.80
N GLY A 163 8.46 3.98 7.83
CA GLY A 163 9.42 3.29 8.68
C GLY A 163 8.78 2.24 9.59
N ARG A 164 9.59 1.32 10.05
CA ARG A 164 9.27 0.34 11.08
C ARG A 164 10.04 0.61 12.36
N PHE A 165 11.29 1.01 12.24
CA PHE A 165 12.18 1.22 13.38
C PHE A 165 12.54 2.69 13.50
N ILE A 166 12.43 3.23 14.71
CA ILE A 166 12.92 4.55 15.09
C ILE A 166 14.05 4.38 16.08
N ARG A 167 15.18 5.04 15.81
CA ARG A 167 16.35 5.04 16.70
C ARG A 167 16.67 6.47 17.13
N ILE A 168 16.74 6.69 18.45
CA ILE A 168 17.20 7.93 19.05
C ILE A 168 18.63 7.73 19.52
N THR A 169 19.58 8.42 18.89
CA THR A 169 21.02 8.40 19.28
C THR A 169 21.34 9.68 20.03
N VAL A 170 21.79 9.55 21.28
CA VAL A 170 22.14 10.68 22.14
C VAL A 170 23.66 10.92 22.11
N ASN A 171 24.03 12.13 21.73
CA ASN A 171 25.44 12.56 21.57
C ASN A 171 25.92 13.42 22.76
N GLY A 172 25.49 13.05 23.98
CA GLY A 172 25.78 13.76 25.21
C GLY A 172 24.77 14.88 25.50
N ASN A 173 24.97 15.57 26.61
CA ASN A 173 24.15 16.70 27.03
C ASN A 173 25.03 17.81 27.61
N THR A 174 24.43 18.93 27.98
CA THR A 174 25.19 20.12 28.49
C THR A 174 25.93 19.93 29.80
N GLN A 175 25.68 18.81 30.52
CA GLN A 175 26.32 18.52 31.82
C GLN A 175 27.29 17.34 31.76
N ASN A 176 27.01 16.33 30.92
CA ASN A 176 27.77 15.08 30.86
C ASN A 176 27.50 14.27 29.59
N ASN A 177 28.03 13.05 29.51
CA ASN A 177 27.89 12.15 28.35
C ASN A 177 26.76 11.13 28.50
N TYR A 178 25.89 11.22 29.51
CA TYR A 178 24.80 10.29 29.68
C TYR A 178 23.70 10.52 28.68
N ALA A 179 23.22 9.43 28.06
CA ALA A 179 21.92 9.33 27.44
C ALA A 179 20.90 8.96 28.52
N SER A 180 19.79 9.67 28.61
CA SER A 180 18.72 9.35 29.57
C SER A 180 17.38 9.85 29.04
N ILE A 181 16.49 8.91 28.74
CA ILE A 181 15.14 9.15 28.23
C ILE A 181 14.13 8.50 29.19
N THR A 182 13.12 9.25 29.61
CA THR A 182 12.07 8.75 30.50
C THR A 182 10.92 8.13 29.70
N GLU A 183 10.48 8.78 28.61
CA GLU A 183 9.41 8.27 27.77
C GLU A 183 9.68 8.53 26.29
N LEU A 184 9.17 7.63 25.44
CA LEU A 184 9.24 7.71 24.00
C LEU A 184 7.92 7.21 23.39
N SER A 185 7.24 8.06 22.62
CA SER A 185 6.13 7.64 21.78
C SER A 185 6.32 8.13 20.33
N VAL A 186 5.60 7.51 19.41
CA VAL A 186 5.68 7.79 17.98
C VAL A 186 4.27 8.03 17.45
N ASP A 187 4.05 9.20 16.87
CA ASP A 187 2.78 9.52 16.22
C ASP A 187 2.77 8.95 14.80
N LEU A 188 1.69 8.27 14.46
CA LEU A 188 1.44 7.70 13.15
C LEU A 188 0.34 8.46 12.44
N VAL A 189 0.44 8.56 11.12
CA VAL A 189 -0.63 9.12 10.30
C VAL A 189 -1.89 8.27 10.48
N SER A 190 -2.96 8.90 10.96
CA SER A 190 -4.26 8.24 11.12
C SER A 190 -4.83 7.86 9.75
N THR A 191 -5.20 6.60 9.60
CA THR A 191 -5.92 6.12 8.43
C THR A 191 -7.44 6.15 8.60
N SER A 192 -7.93 6.53 9.78
CA SER A 192 -9.35 6.46 10.16
C SER A 192 -10.28 7.37 9.34
N ASN A 193 -9.76 8.47 8.80
CA ASN A 193 -10.52 9.45 7.99
C ASN A 193 -10.34 9.28 6.47
N LEU A 194 -9.54 8.29 6.02
CA LEU A 194 -9.40 8.02 4.60
C LEU A 194 -10.54 7.13 4.13
N SER A 195 -11.17 7.51 3.02
CA SER A 195 -12.16 6.63 2.39
C SER A 195 -11.51 5.28 2.06
N THR A 196 -12.10 4.21 2.55
CA THR A 196 -11.60 2.86 2.32
C THR A 196 -12.45 2.14 1.27
N PHE A 197 -11.80 1.33 0.45
CA PHE A 197 -12.43 0.41 -0.47
C PHE A 197 -11.98 -1.00 -0.13
N SER A 198 -12.91 -1.94 0.02
CA SER A 198 -12.59 -3.30 0.40
C SER A 198 -12.90 -4.30 -0.71
N ILE A 199 -11.97 -5.21 -0.94
CA ILE A 199 -12.09 -6.30 -1.89
C ILE A 199 -11.96 -7.62 -1.12
N ALA A 200 -12.76 -8.63 -1.48
CA ALA A 200 -12.50 -9.99 -1.07
C ALA A 200 -12.15 -10.84 -2.29
N ALA A 201 -10.97 -11.41 -2.30
CA ALA A 201 -10.46 -12.26 -3.37
C ALA A 201 -10.50 -13.74 -2.98
N ALA A 202 -10.92 -14.60 -3.92
CA ALA A 202 -10.83 -16.06 -3.81
C ALA A 202 -10.82 -16.68 -5.21
N GLY A 203 -10.07 -17.77 -5.39
CA GLY A 203 -10.11 -18.67 -6.52
C GLY A 203 -10.62 -20.05 -6.09
N ASP A 204 -10.79 -20.97 -7.06
CA ASP A 204 -11.04 -22.39 -6.80
C ASP A 204 -12.28 -22.62 -5.94
N TRP A 205 -13.45 -22.21 -6.49
CA TRP A 205 -14.69 -22.09 -5.74
C TRP A 205 -15.39 -23.41 -5.44
N GLY A 206 -15.06 -24.49 -6.16
CA GLY A 206 -15.69 -25.79 -5.98
C GLY A 206 -17.16 -25.85 -6.41
N SER A 207 -17.67 -24.81 -7.06
CA SER A 207 -19.04 -24.79 -7.56
C SER A 207 -19.27 -25.92 -8.59
N GLY A 208 -20.43 -26.57 -8.54
CA GLY A 208 -20.70 -27.76 -9.31
C GLY A 208 -20.17 -29.09 -8.69
N ARG A 209 -19.33 -29.02 -7.65
CA ARG A 209 -18.80 -30.19 -6.92
C ARG A 209 -19.22 -30.23 -5.46
N ASN A 210 -19.28 -29.07 -4.80
CA ASN A 210 -19.57 -28.98 -3.37
C ASN A 210 -20.24 -27.64 -3.03
N ASP A 211 -20.59 -27.46 -1.75
CA ASP A 211 -21.29 -26.31 -1.22
C ASP A 211 -20.40 -25.36 -0.37
N ASN A 212 -19.08 -25.56 -0.34
CA ASN A 212 -18.18 -24.73 0.48
C ASN A 212 -18.20 -23.26 0.06
N TRP A 213 -18.38 -22.99 -1.24
CA TRP A 213 -18.51 -21.64 -1.78
C TRP A 213 -19.59 -20.81 -1.06
N LYS A 214 -20.64 -21.44 -0.50
CA LYS A 214 -21.69 -20.73 0.26
C LYS A 214 -21.13 -19.99 1.47
N LYS A 215 -20.18 -20.61 2.18
CA LYS A 215 -19.49 -19.97 3.31
C LYS A 215 -18.53 -18.87 2.85
N THR A 216 -17.88 -19.04 1.71
CA THR A 216 -17.03 -18.01 1.08
C THR A 216 -17.85 -16.78 0.73
N VAL A 217 -19.01 -16.96 0.09
CA VAL A 217 -19.96 -15.86 -0.21
C VAL A 217 -20.46 -15.20 1.08
N GLN A 218 -20.88 -16.01 2.07
CA GLN A 218 -21.35 -15.47 3.34
C GLN A 218 -20.26 -14.65 4.04
N LEU A 219 -19.00 -15.11 4.01
CA LEU A 219 -17.87 -14.40 4.59
C LEU A 219 -17.63 -13.05 3.90
N MET A 220 -17.79 -12.96 2.57
CA MET A 220 -17.72 -11.70 1.83
C MET A 220 -18.83 -10.73 2.23
N ILE A 221 -20.07 -11.25 2.41
CA ILE A 221 -21.24 -10.47 2.86
C ILE A 221 -21.04 -9.94 4.28
N ASP A 222 -20.63 -10.81 5.20
CA ASP A 222 -20.41 -10.45 6.63
C ASP A 222 -19.30 -9.41 6.79
N ASN A 223 -18.28 -9.47 5.93
CA ASN A 223 -17.20 -8.48 5.88
C ASN A 223 -17.57 -7.20 5.13
N LYS A 224 -18.79 -7.08 4.58
CA LYS A 224 -19.33 -5.90 3.88
C LYS A 224 -18.36 -5.35 2.83
N VAL A 225 -17.79 -6.25 2.01
CA VAL A 225 -16.81 -5.84 0.99
C VAL A 225 -17.48 -5.06 -0.13
N ASN A 226 -16.76 -4.14 -0.75
CA ASN A 226 -17.26 -3.35 -1.87
C ASN A 226 -17.22 -4.12 -3.20
N LEU A 227 -16.35 -5.15 -3.29
CA LEU A 227 -16.12 -5.93 -4.50
C LEU A 227 -15.71 -7.36 -4.15
N ALA A 228 -16.29 -8.35 -4.80
CA ALA A 228 -15.79 -9.71 -4.87
C ALA A 228 -14.86 -9.86 -6.08
N LEU A 229 -13.66 -10.40 -5.87
CA LEU A 229 -12.64 -10.59 -6.91
C LEU A 229 -12.33 -12.07 -7.08
N GLY A 230 -12.71 -12.61 -8.25
CA GLY A 230 -12.43 -14.00 -8.60
C GLY A 230 -11.02 -14.18 -9.16
N LEU A 231 -10.32 -15.17 -8.64
CA LEU A 231 -8.95 -15.51 -9.06
C LEU A 231 -8.92 -16.73 -10.01
N GLY A 232 -10.04 -17.01 -10.69
CA GLY A 232 -10.20 -18.15 -11.58
C GLY A 232 -10.91 -19.34 -10.93
N ASP A 233 -11.21 -20.34 -11.76
CA ASP A 233 -11.81 -21.63 -11.43
C ASP A 233 -13.12 -21.51 -10.65
N TYR A 234 -14.10 -20.89 -11.33
CA TYR A 234 -15.40 -20.59 -10.75
C TYR A 234 -16.27 -21.83 -10.61
N SER A 235 -16.26 -22.69 -11.63
CA SER A 235 -17.05 -23.93 -11.61
C SER A 235 -16.28 -25.10 -12.20
N TYR A 236 -16.34 -26.22 -11.52
CA TYR A 236 -15.81 -27.51 -11.97
C TYR A 236 -16.87 -28.39 -12.66
N GLY A 237 -18.07 -27.86 -12.86
CA GLY A 237 -19.16 -28.44 -13.63
C GLY A 237 -19.47 -27.58 -14.86
N SER A 238 -20.53 -26.79 -14.79
CA SER A 238 -20.93 -25.86 -15.83
C SER A 238 -20.93 -24.43 -15.31
N MET A 239 -20.86 -23.43 -16.21
CA MET A 239 -20.98 -22.02 -15.82
C MET A 239 -22.25 -21.73 -15.04
N SER A 240 -23.37 -22.46 -15.33
CA SER A 240 -24.64 -22.30 -14.61
C SER A 240 -24.53 -22.64 -13.12
N ASP A 241 -23.59 -23.50 -12.73
CA ASP A 241 -23.39 -23.87 -11.33
C ASP A 241 -22.81 -22.72 -10.51
N PHE A 242 -22.20 -21.72 -11.17
CA PHE A 242 -21.67 -20.52 -10.53
C PHE A 242 -22.70 -19.37 -10.46
N HIS A 243 -23.81 -19.43 -11.19
CA HIS A 243 -24.86 -18.40 -11.13
C HIS A 243 -25.37 -18.14 -9.71
N PRO A 244 -25.58 -19.15 -8.83
CA PRO A 244 -25.97 -18.90 -7.45
C PRO A 244 -24.97 -18.03 -6.67
N VAL A 245 -23.67 -18.21 -6.86
CA VAL A 245 -22.62 -17.38 -6.24
C VAL A 245 -22.82 -15.91 -6.59
N VAL A 246 -22.88 -15.62 -7.90
CA VAL A 246 -23.04 -14.24 -8.38
C VAL A 246 -24.38 -13.64 -7.95
N ASN A 247 -25.45 -14.44 -7.93
CA ASN A 247 -26.77 -13.99 -7.52
C ASN A 247 -26.83 -13.61 -6.03
N GLU A 248 -26.19 -14.39 -5.14
CA GLU A 248 -26.15 -14.07 -3.71
C GLU A 248 -25.32 -12.82 -3.45
N LEU A 249 -24.16 -12.66 -4.10
CA LEU A 249 -23.36 -11.43 -4.03
C LEU A 249 -24.14 -10.21 -4.54
N LYS A 250 -24.83 -10.35 -5.67
CA LYS A 250 -25.66 -9.28 -6.26
C LYS A 250 -26.81 -8.87 -5.35
N LYS A 251 -27.49 -9.82 -4.70
CA LYS A 251 -28.54 -9.53 -3.69
C LYS A 251 -27.99 -8.73 -2.52
N ALA A 252 -26.75 -8.99 -2.13
CA ALA A 252 -26.04 -8.25 -1.08
C ALA A 252 -25.47 -6.90 -1.54
N GLY A 253 -25.65 -6.54 -2.82
CA GLY A 253 -25.09 -5.31 -3.39
C GLY A 253 -23.58 -5.36 -3.67
N ILE A 254 -23.00 -6.56 -3.71
CA ILE A 254 -21.56 -6.77 -3.94
C ILE A 254 -21.36 -7.17 -5.41
N PRO A 255 -20.81 -6.29 -6.26
CA PRO A 255 -20.44 -6.64 -7.63
C PRO A 255 -19.28 -7.65 -7.62
N MET A 256 -19.20 -8.46 -8.68
CA MET A 256 -18.11 -9.40 -8.89
C MET A 256 -17.33 -9.05 -10.16
N LYS A 257 -16.01 -9.14 -10.08
CA LYS A 257 -15.07 -9.11 -11.21
C LYS A 257 -14.13 -10.29 -11.06
N GLY A 258 -13.45 -10.69 -12.16
CA GLY A 258 -12.52 -11.80 -12.01
C GLY A 258 -11.73 -12.13 -13.27
N ALA A 259 -10.61 -12.82 -13.06
CA ALA A 259 -9.73 -13.37 -14.08
C ALA A 259 -10.16 -14.80 -14.47
N LYS A 260 -9.63 -15.33 -15.57
CA LYS A 260 -10.03 -16.61 -16.15
C LYS A 260 -9.07 -17.72 -15.74
N GLY A 261 -9.57 -18.75 -15.05
CA GLY A 261 -8.88 -20.02 -14.79
C GLY A 261 -8.98 -21.02 -15.95
N ASP A 262 -8.38 -22.20 -15.81
CA ASP A 262 -8.41 -23.26 -16.84
C ASP A 262 -9.78 -23.96 -16.95
N HIS A 263 -10.54 -23.97 -15.87
CA HIS A 263 -11.93 -24.42 -15.84
C HIS A 263 -12.93 -23.40 -16.37
N ASP A 264 -12.49 -22.21 -16.79
CA ASP A 264 -13.35 -21.11 -17.14
C ASP A 264 -13.37 -20.83 -18.65
N SER A 265 -14.43 -20.13 -19.09
CA SER A 265 -14.56 -19.62 -20.46
C SER A 265 -14.70 -18.10 -20.47
N ASP A 266 -14.48 -17.48 -21.63
CA ASP A 266 -14.67 -16.04 -21.83
C ASP A 266 -16.12 -15.59 -21.56
N SER A 267 -17.07 -16.52 -21.50
CA SER A 267 -18.48 -16.24 -21.18
C SER A 267 -18.68 -15.68 -19.78
N TYR A 268 -17.77 -15.94 -18.83
CA TYR A 268 -17.83 -15.37 -17.48
C TYR A 268 -17.73 -13.84 -17.47
N ALA A 269 -17.11 -13.22 -18.50
CA ALA A 269 -17.11 -11.77 -18.64
C ALA A 269 -18.50 -11.16 -18.61
N ARG A 270 -19.49 -11.81 -19.27
CA ARG A 270 -20.88 -11.35 -19.24
C ARG A 270 -21.54 -11.55 -17.89
N LEU A 271 -21.22 -12.67 -17.20
CA LEU A 271 -21.75 -12.97 -15.88
C LEU A 271 -21.27 -11.94 -14.85
N PHE A 272 -20.02 -11.47 -14.97
CA PHE A 272 -19.42 -10.48 -14.09
C PHE A 272 -19.64 -9.03 -14.54
N GLU A 273 -20.40 -8.82 -15.61
CA GLU A 273 -20.66 -7.48 -16.18
C GLU A 273 -19.35 -6.72 -16.44
N GLN A 274 -18.35 -7.41 -17.03
CA GLN A 274 -17.05 -6.86 -17.43
C GLN A 274 -16.84 -7.03 -18.95
N PRO A 275 -16.03 -6.17 -19.61
CA PRO A 275 -15.92 -6.16 -21.07
C PRO A 275 -15.23 -7.41 -21.63
N SER A 276 -14.29 -8.00 -20.89
CA SER A 276 -13.57 -9.23 -21.23
C SER A 276 -12.95 -9.84 -20.00
N MET A 277 -12.33 -11.03 -20.11
CA MET A 277 -11.57 -11.63 -19.01
C MET A 277 -10.18 -11.01 -18.84
N VAL A 278 -9.63 -10.34 -19.88
CA VAL A 278 -8.46 -9.45 -19.79
C VAL A 278 -8.98 -8.02 -19.69
N TYR A 279 -8.83 -7.42 -18.52
CA TYR A 279 -9.52 -6.17 -18.20
C TYR A 279 -8.82 -5.44 -17.06
N ALA A 280 -8.92 -4.11 -17.04
CA ALA A 280 -8.42 -3.31 -15.92
C ALA A 280 -9.45 -2.28 -15.48
N PHE A 281 -9.53 -2.05 -14.18
CA PHE A 281 -10.48 -1.12 -13.57
C PHE A 281 -9.92 -0.49 -12.29
N ASP A 282 -10.53 0.61 -11.85
CA ASP A 282 -10.16 1.25 -10.60
C ASP A 282 -11.07 0.78 -9.46
N GLY A 283 -10.47 0.39 -8.34
CA GLY A 283 -11.13 -0.01 -7.10
C GLY A 283 -10.59 0.80 -5.92
N GLY A 284 -11.34 1.83 -5.49
CA GLY A 284 -10.83 2.78 -4.51
C GLY A 284 -9.58 3.50 -5.04
N SER A 285 -8.47 3.42 -4.31
CA SER A 285 -7.19 4.03 -4.69
C SER A 285 -6.27 3.06 -5.45
N ALA A 286 -6.80 1.95 -6.00
CA ALA A 286 -6.02 0.94 -6.71
C ALA A 286 -6.43 0.81 -8.18
N ARG A 287 -5.43 0.65 -9.06
CA ARG A 287 -5.60 0.08 -10.41
C ARG A 287 -5.48 -1.43 -10.32
N ILE A 288 -6.55 -2.14 -10.68
CA ILE A 288 -6.63 -3.61 -10.67
C ILE A 288 -6.59 -4.09 -12.11
N ILE A 289 -5.62 -4.94 -12.44
CA ILE A 289 -5.32 -5.40 -13.79
C ILE A 289 -5.46 -6.93 -13.82
N LEU A 290 -6.44 -7.41 -14.57
CA LEU A 290 -6.72 -8.83 -14.76
C LEU A 290 -6.02 -9.31 -16.04
N LEU A 291 -5.16 -10.30 -15.94
CA LEU A 291 -4.48 -10.96 -17.05
C LEU A 291 -5.09 -12.34 -17.29
N ASP A 292 -4.87 -12.90 -18.46
CA ASP A 292 -5.25 -14.28 -18.82
C ASP A 292 -3.97 -15.11 -18.96
N SER A 293 -3.68 -15.93 -17.97
CA SER A 293 -2.47 -16.78 -17.94
C SER A 293 -2.40 -17.76 -19.12
N TYR A 294 -3.53 -18.05 -19.78
CA TYR A 294 -3.62 -18.97 -20.94
C TYR A 294 -3.45 -18.24 -22.29
N LYS A 295 -3.18 -16.95 -22.28
CA LYS A 295 -2.70 -16.21 -23.44
C LYS A 295 -1.18 -16.13 -23.46
N SER A 296 -0.61 -15.76 -24.63
CA SER A 296 0.82 -15.62 -24.74
C SER A 296 1.40 -14.63 -23.73
N ALA A 297 2.60 -14.91 -23.25
CA ALA A 297 3.32 -13.98 -22.35
C ALA A 297 3.46 -12.58 -22.97
N THR A 298 3.67 -12.49 -24.29
CA THR A 298 3.74 -11.23 -25.03
C THR A 298 2.42 -10.43 -24.91
N SER A 299 1.26 -11.07 -25.16
CA SER A 299 -0.04 -10.40 -25.05
C SER A 299 -0.29 -9.87 -23.63
N ASN A 300 0.08 -10.64 -22.61
CA ASN A 300 -0.05 -10.23 -21.21
C ASN A 300 0.89 -9.06 -20.86
N THR A 301 2.14 -9.09 -21.32
CA THR A 301 3.10 -8.00 -21.06
C THR A 301 2.71 -6.70 -21.77
N GLU A 302 2.26 -6.77 -23.01
CA GLU A 302 1.78 -5.58 -23.75
C GLU A 302 0.58 -4.93 -23.06
N PHE A 303 -0.41 -5.72 -22.65
CA PHE A 303 -1.57 -5.19 -21.94
C PHE A 303 -1.18 -4.64 -20.56
N LEU A 304 -0.38 -5.38 -19.78
CA LEU A 304 0.08 -4.95 -18.47
C LEU A 304 0.85 -3.62 -18.56
N GLU A 305 1.82 -3.51 -19.47
CA GLU A 305 2.63 -2.28 -19.61
C GLU A 305 1.77 -1.09 -19.99
N LYS A 306 0.84 -1.27 -20.93
CA LYS A 306 -0.12 -0.23 -21.32
C LYS A 306 -0.91 0.30 -20.13
N GLU A 307 -1.44 -0.59 -19.29
CA GLU A 307 -2.25 -0.22 -18.12
C GLU A 307 -1.41 0.42 -17.02
N LEU A 308 -0.16 -0.06 -16.82
CA LEU A 308 0.77 0.52 -15.84
C LEU A 308 1.26 1.92 -16.24
N ILE A 309 1.42 2.20 -17.53
CA ILE A 309 1.76 3.54 -18.06
C ILE A 309 0.57 4.50 -17.89
N ALA A 310 -0.64 4.01 -18.12
CA ALA A 310 -1.84 4.85 -18.15
C ALA A 310 -2.36 5.23 -16.75
N THR A 311 -1.94 4.53 -15.69
CA THR A 311 -2.48 4.76 -14.34
C THR A 311 -1.64 5.71 -13.51
N SER A 312 -2.32 6.60 -12.77
CA SER A 312 -1.76 7.38 -11.66
C SER A 312 -2.24 6.88 -10.28
N ALA A 313 -2.93 5.74 -10.25
CA ALA A 313 -3.41 5.17 -8.99
C ALA A 313 -2.25 4.88 -8.04
N PRO A 314 -2.37 5.19 -6.75
CA PRO A 314 -1.36 4.88 -5.74
C PRO A 314 -0.97 3.40 -5.73
N TRP A 315 -1.96 2.52 -5.85
CA TRP A 315 -1.78 1.07 -5.77
C TRP A 315 -1.97 0.40 -7.14
N LYS A 316 -1.09 -0.54 -7.44
CA LYS A 316 -1.15 -1.37 -8.65
C LYS A 316 -1.25 -2.82 -8.23
N ILE A 317 -2.38 -3.44 -8.52
CA ILE A 317 -2.71 -4.82 -8.17
C ILE A 317 -2.89 -5.60 -9.46
N VAL A 318 -2.13 -6.68 -9.63
CA VAL A 318 -2.20 -7.54 -10.82
C VAL A 318 -2.76 -8.89 -10.42
N ILE A 319 -3.73 -9.36 -11.18
CA ILE A 319 -4.33 -10.68 -11.03
C ILE A 319 -3.92 -11.52 -12.23
N VAL A 320 -3.30 -12.64 -11.97
CA VAL A 320 -3.11 -13.76 -12.88
C VAL A 320 -3.90 -14.95 -12.35
N THR A 321 -3.86 -16.09 -13.00
CA THR A 321 -4.59 -17.27 -12.49
C THR A 321 -3.68 -18.42 -12.20
N THR A 322 -2.58 -18.59 -12.94
CA THR A 322 -1.53 -19.56 -12.64
C THR A 322 -0.54 -19.04 -11.63
N PRO A 323 0.04 -19.89 -10.75
CA PRO A 323 1.07 -19.49 -9.81
C PRO A 323 2.30 -18.91 -10.51
N LEU A 324 2.81 -17.78 -10.05
CA LEU A 324 4.10 -17.25 -10.50
C LEU A 324 5.26 -17.70 -9.60
N TYR A 325 5.00 -17.69 -8.30
CA TYR A 325 5.96 -18.07 -7.25
C TYR A 325 5.20 -18.78 -6.13
N THR A 326 5.38 -20.07 -6.01
CA THR A 326 4.72 -20.89 -4.99
C THR A 326 5.66 -21.96 -4.46
N SER A 327 5.45 -22.38 -3.22
CA SER A 327 6.05 -23.60 -2.67
C SER A 327 5.53 -24.83 -3.40
N PRO A 328 6.30 -25.93 -3.42
CA PRO A 328 5.85 -27.16 -4.05
C PRO A 328 4.45 -27.57 -3.58
N SER A 329 3.56 -27.75 -4.53
CA SER A 329 2.18 -28.19 -4.35
C SER A 329 1.75 -28.91 -5.64
N LYS A 330 0.46 -29.00 -5.94
CA LYS A 330 0.00 -29.74 -7.12
C LYS A 330 0.37 -29.06 -8.45
N HIS A 331 0.21 -27.72 -8.53
CA HIS A 331 0.54 -26.97 -9.72
C HIS A 331 1.88 -26.26 -9.54
N GLU A 332 2.76 -26.46 -10.51
CA GLU A 332 4.08 -25.82 -10.57
C GLU A 332 3.95 -24.34 -10.99
N PRO A 333 4.90 -23.49 -10.60
CA PRO A 333 4.94 -22.11 -11.07
C PRO A 333 5.04 -21.99 -12.59
N ASP A 334 4.26 -21.08 -13.19
CA ASP A 334 4.41 -20.68 -14.59
C ASP A 334 5.67 -19.82 -14.74
N LYS A 335 6.80 -20.47 -15.02
CA LYS A 335 8.13 -19.85 -15.13
C LYS A 335 8.24 -18.91 -16.34
N GLU A 336 7.51 -19.22 -17.42
CA GLU A 336 7.51 -18.40 -18.63
C GLU A 336 6.81 -17.06 -18.34
N LEU A 337 5.59 -17.10 -17.82
CA LEU A 337 4.82 -15.92 -17.46
C LEU A 337 5.53 -15.13 -16.36
N ALA A 338 6.04 -15.78 -15.32
CA ALA A 338 6.79 -15.12 -14.24
C ALA A 338 8.03 -14.39 -14.77
N THR A 339 8.78 -14.99 -15.69
CA THR A 339 9.96 -14.37 -16.31
C THR A 339 9.57 -13.17 -17.17
N ALA A 340 8.48 -13.27 -17.93
CA ALA A 340 8.01 -12.20 -18.81
C ALA A 340 7.44 -11.00 -18.02
N LEU A 341 6.67 -11.24 -16.96
CA LEU A 341 6.06 -10.16 -16.16
C LEU A 341 7.05 -9.47 -15.25
N LYS A 342 8.05 -10.19 -14.73
CA LYS A 342 8.98 -9.69 -13.71
C LYS A 342 9.61 -8.31 -14.03
N PRO A 343 10.12 -8.02 -15.24
CA PRO A 343 10.69 -6.71 -15.57
C PRO A 343 9.68 -5.56 -15.42
N LEU A 344 8.40 -5.80 -15.74
CA LEU A 344 7.34 -4.81 -15.63
C LEU A 344 6.91 -4.63 -14.17
N LEU A 345 6.78 -5.72 -13.41
CA LEU A 345 6.48 -5.65 -11.98
C LEU A 345 7.53 -4.82 -11.22
N ASP A 346 8.82 -5.04 -11.53
CA ASP A 346 9.93 -4.31 -10.93
C ASP A 346 9.97 -2.83 -11.41
N LYS A 347 9.85 -2.58 -12.73
CA LYS A 347 9.96 -1.24 -13.34
C LYS A 347 8.87 -0.28 -12.86
N TYR A 348 7.66 -0.79 -12.75
CA TYR A 348 6.49 0.03 -12.41
C TYR A 348 6.09 -0.10 -10.93
N GLU A 349 6.90 -0.78 -10.12
CA GLU A 349 6.67 -1.00 -8.68
C GLU A 349 5.24 -1.48 -8.41
N VAL A 350 4.88 -2.63 -9.03
CA VAL A 350 3.59 -3.28 -8.76
C VAL A 350 3.55 -3.73 -7.30
N ASP A 351 2.49 -3.37 -6.59
CA ASP A 351 2.42 -3.55 -5.15
C ASP A 351 2.03 -4.98 -4.76
N LEU A 352 1.06 -5.57 -5.49
CA LEU A 352 0.50 -6.89 -5.18
C LEU A 352 0.21 -7.66 -6.45
N VAL A 353 0.56 -8.95 -6.46
CA VAL A 353 0.13 -9.91 -7.48
C VAL A 353 -0.60 -11.06 -6.79
N MET A 354 -1.78 -11.45 -7.32
CA MET A 354 -2.59 -12.52 -6.73
C MET A 354 -2.98 -13.55 -7.78
N TRP A 355 -3.18 -14.81 -7.34
CA TRP A 355 -3.65 -15.93 -8.16
C TRP A 355 -4.39 -16.99 -7.34
N GLY A 356 -5.08 -17.92 -8.04
CA GLY A 356 -5.68 -19.13 -7.52
C GLY A 356 -4.90 -20.40 -7.92
N ASP A 357 -5.57 -21.36 -8.60
CA ASP A 357 -5.06 -22.57 -9.24
C ASP A 357 -4.56 -23.66 -8.27
N ASN A 358 -3.66 -23.31 -7.34
CA ASN A 358 -3.38 -24.18 -6.19
C ASN A 358 -4.42 -23.93 -5.08
N HIS A 359 -5.12 -24.98 -4.67
CA HIS A 359 -6.23 -24.88 -3.71
C HIS A 359 -5.75 -24.70 -2.26
N ASN A 360 -4.98 -23.67 -2.02
CA ASN A 360 -4.41 -23.32 -0.71
C ASN A 360 -4.09 -21.82 -0.65
N TYR A 361 -3.57 -21.38 0.49
CA TYR A 361 -3.13 -20.00 0.68
C TYR A 361 -1.63 -19.95 0.89
N GLU A 362 -0.96 -19.04 0.18
CA GLU A 362 0.45 -18.75 0.44
C GLU A 362 0.74 -17.26 0.21
N ARG A 363 1.53 -16.66 1.10
CA ARG A 363 2.08 -15.33 0.91
C ARG A 363 3.59 -15.37 0.77
N THR A 364 4.08 -14.86 -0.36
CA THR A 364 5.50 -14.88 -0.73
C THR A 364 6.04 -13.45 -0.84
N VAL A 365 7.22 -13.21 -0.26
CA VAL A 365 7.89 -11.90 -0.27
C VAL A 365 9.38 -12.09 -0.54
N PHE A 366 9.86 -11.56 -1.65
CA PHE A 366 11.28 -11.62 -2.01
C PHE A 366 12.07 -10.52 -1.30
N PRO A 367 13.29 -10.79 -0.84
CA PRO A 367 14.17 -9.78 -0.27
C PRO A 367 14.42 -8.63 -1.25
N ASN A 368 14.34 -7.39 -0.74
CA ASN A 368 14.58 -6.17 -1.53
C ASN A 368 13.67 -6.00 -2.77
N LYS A 369 12.49 -6.60 -2.75
CA LYS A 369 11.46 -6.41 -3.77
C LYS A 369 10.26 -5.70 -3.18
N HIS A 370 9.64 -4.85 -4.01
CA HIS A 370 8.47 -4.08 -3.63
C HIS A 370 7.20 -4.97 -3.61
N THR A 371 7.07 -5.85 -4.59
CA THR A 371 5.87 -6.66 -4.83
C THR A 371 5.68 -7.75 -3.77
N ILE A 372 4.49 -7.83 -3.19
CA ILE A 372 3.99 -9.00 -2.44
C ILE A 372 3.22 -9.90 -3.39
N PHE A 373 3.38 -11.21 -3.23
CA PHE A 373 2.68 -12.23 -3.99
C PHE A 373 1.77 -13.03 -3.07
N VAL A 374 0.50 -13.22 -3.48
CA VAL A 374 -0.51 -13.94 -2.69
C VAL A 374 -1.23 -14.96 -3.55
N GLN A 375 -1.12 -16.22 -3.20
CA GLN A 375 -1.95 -17.31 -3.67
C GLN A 375 -3.17 -17.44 -2.76
N SER A 376 -4.38 -17.46 -3.30
CA SER A 376 -5.63 -17.56 -2.54
C SER A 376 -6.66 -18.41 -3.29
N GLY A 377 -6.30 -19.67 -3.52
CA GLY A 377 -7.15 -20.70 -4.11
C GLY A 377 -8.04 -21.39 -3.05
N THR A 378 -8.64 -20.60 -2.16
CA THR A 378 -9.31 -21.09 -0.95
C THR A 378 -10.83 -20.92 -0.98
N GLY A 379 -11.40 -20.72 -2.20
CA GLY A 379 -12.82 -20.41 -2.38
C GLY A 379 -13.80 -21.55 -2.06
N GLY A 380 -13.33 -22.82 -2.09
CA GLY A 380 -14.23 -23.92 -1.74
C GLY A 380 -13.86 -25.28 -2.32
N GLU A 381 -12.98 -25.39 -3.33
CA GLU A 381 -12.54 -26.68 -3.85
C GLU A 381 -11.55 -27.34 -2.90
N SER A 382 -11.50 -28.68 -2.93
CA SER A 382 -10.68 -29.51 -2.04
C SER A 382 -9.21 -29.10 -2.05
N HIS A 383 -8.62 -28.96 -0.86
CA HIS A 383 -7.25 -28.47 -0.69
C HIS A 383 -6.18 -29.35 -1.34
N TYR A 384 -5.16 -28.69 -1.88
CA TYR A 384 -3.88 -29.31 -2.22
C TYR A 384 -2.87 -29.02 -1.12
N LYS A 385 -2.18 -30.08 -0.66
CA LYS A 385 -1.17 -29.95 0.38
C LYS A 385 0.13 -29.38 -0.18
N PHE A 386 0.87 -28.67 0.67
CA PHE A 386 2.24 -28.29 0.36
C PHE A 386 3.20 -29.45 0.61
N ASP A 387 4.13 -29.68 -0.33
CA ASP A 387 5.23 -30.64 -0.21
C ASP A 387 6.54 -29.98 0.22
N GLY A 388 6.46 -28.82 0.87
CA GLY A 388 7.60 -28.06 1.34
C GLY A 388 7.33 -26.56 1.42
N GLN A 389 8.40 -25.79 1.61
CA GLN A 389 8.32 -24.32 1.71
C GLN A 389 9.54 -23.69 1.04
N ILE A 390 9.32 -22.73 0.13
CA ILE A 390 10.39 -21.89 -0.39
C ILE A 390 10.79 -20.83 0.66
N LYS A 391 12.04 -20.39 0.61
CA LYS A 391 12.58 -19.43 1.60
C LYS A 391 11.88 -18.06 1.58
N GLU A 392 11.27 -17.69 0.47
CA GLU A 392 10.51 -16.47 0.25
C GLU A 392 9.09 -16.53 0.84
N SER A 393 8.56 -17.73 1.09
CA SER A 393 7.27 -17.95 1.71
C SER A 393 7.25 -17.38 3.14
N LYS A 394 6.22 -16.61 3.47
CA LYS A 394 6.05 -15.98 4.78
C LYS A 394 4.90 -16.58 5.56
N TYR A 395 3.95 -17.16 4.87
CA TYR A 395 2.82 -17.84 5.48
C TYR A 395 2.24 -18.86 4.49
N GLN A 396 1.88 -20.04 4.98
CA GLN A 396 1.21 -21.11 4.25
C GLN A 396 0.00 -21.62 5.04
N ASN A 397 -1.08 -21.93 4.32
CA ASN A 397 -2.24 -22.63 4.86
C ASN A 397 -2.87 -23.50 3.77
N ASP A 398 -2.99 -24.79 4.01
CA ASP A 398 -3.59 -25.79 3.15
C ASP A 398 -4.70 -26.59 3.85
N GLU A 399 -5.32 -25.98 4.87
CA GLU A 399 -6.35 -26.59 5.70
C GLU A 399 -7.65 -25.79 5.75
N ASP A 400 -7.58 -24.46 5.63
CA ASP A 400 -8.73 -23.58 5.78
C ASP A 400 -9.20 -23.00 4.44
N PHE A 401 -10.50 -23.10 4.16
CA PHE A 401 -11.16 -22.27 3.16
C PHE A 401 -11.35 -20.85 3.68
N GLY A 402 -11.40 -19.88 2.78
CA GLY A 402 -11.58 -18.49 3.18
C GLY A 402 -11.43 -17.49 2.04
N ILE A 403 -11.21 -16.26 2.41
CA ILE A 403 -11.02 -15.11 1.50
C ILE A 403 -9.75 -14.35 1.86
N THR A 404 -9.12 -13.76 0.86
CA THR A 404 -8.14 -12.70 1.09
C THR A 404 -8.87 -11.35 1.00
N LYS A 405 -9.08 -10.70 2.15
CA LYS A 405 -9.67 -9.36 2.20
C LYS A 405 -8.58 -8.31 2.09
N LEU A 406 -8.73 -7.40 1.13
CA LEU A 406 -7.91 -6.20 1.00
C LEU A 406 -8.73 -5.00 1.45
N THR A 407 -8.21 -4.20 2.39
CA THR A 407 -8.76 -2.90 2.76
C THR A 407 -7.81 -1.83 2.25
N ILE A 408 -8.28 -1.01 1.31
CA ILE A 408 -7.47 -0.12 0.48
C ILE A 408 -7.84 1.32 0.78
N ASN A 409 -6.87 2.15 1.12
CA ASN A 409 -6.96 3.60 1.04
C ASN A 409 -5.73 4.17 0.31
N SER A 410 -5.58 5.49 0.21
CA SER A 410 -4.48 6.09 -0.55
C SER A 410 -3.09 5.90 0.07
N GLN A 411 -2.98 5.43 1.32
CA GLN A 411 -1.72 5.32 2.06
C GLN A 411 -1.37 3.90 2.46
N VAL A 412 -2.37 3.05 2.69
CA VAL A 412 -2.15 1.66 3.10
C VAL A 412 -3.12 0.71 2.40
N VAL A 413 -2.61 -0.47 2.05
CA VAL A 413 -3.42 -1.65 1.76
C VAL A 413 -3.15 -2.66 2.87
N THR A 414 -4.19 -3.00 3.62
CA THR A 414 -4.15 -4.11 4.59
C THR A 414 -4.75 -5.35 3.94
N GLY A 415 -3.95 -6.41 3.82
CA GLY A 415 -4.40 -7.73 3.36
C GLY A 415 -4.56 -8.69 4.53
N GLN A 416 -5.65 -9.44 4.54
CA GLN A 416 -5.96 -10.42 5.59
C GLN A 416 -6.51 -11.71 4.97
N PHE A 417 -5.91 -12.86 5.31
CA PHE A 417 -6.54 -14.14 5.04
C PHE A 417 -7.50 -14.48 6.17
N ILE A 418 -8.80 -14.57 5.85
CA ILE A 418 -9.88 -14.81 6.80
C ILE A 418 -10.51 -16.16 6.47
N SER A 419 -10.46 -17.10 7.41
CA SER A 419 -11.02 -18.44 7.23
C SER A 419 -12.55 -18.46 7.30
N HIS A 420 -13.16 -19.57 6.88
CA HIS A 420 -14.62 -19.81 7.00
C HIS A 420 -15.14 -19.74 8.45
N SER A 421 -14.27 -19.84 9.44
CA SER A 421 -14.62 -19.62 10.86
C SER A 421 -14.63 -18.15 11.27
N GLY A 422 -14.27 -17.23 10.38
CA GLY A 422 -14.09 -15.81 10.65
C GLY A 422 -12.77 -15.45 11.31
N LYS A 423 -11.86 -16.43 11.52
CA LYS A 423 -10.55 -16.18 12.11
C LYS A 423 -9.60 -15.57 11.07
N ILE A 424 -8.92 -14.50 11.45
CA ILE A 424 -7.81 -13.94 10.67
C ILE A 424 -6.58 -14.82 10.91
N LEU A 425 -6.08 -15.43 9.85
CA LEU A 425 -4.96 -16.38 9.90
C LEU A 425 -3.65 -15.75 9.46
N ASP A 426 -3.69 -14.79 8.52
CA ASP A 426 -2.53 -14.02 8.08
C ASP A 426 -2.91 -12.54 7.92
N THR A 427 -1.94 -11.65 8.13
CA THR A 427 -2.10 -10.20 7.90
C THR A 427 -0.81 -9.62 7.34
N PHE A 428 -0.95 -8.73 6.34
CA PHE A 428 0.16 -7.96 5.78
C PHE A 428 -0.28 -6.54 5.42
N ASN A 429 0.67 -5.62 5.36
CA ASN A 429 0.44 -4.25 4.95
C ASN A 429 1.39 -3.85 3.81
N LEU A 430 0.84 -3.07 2.87
CA LEU A 430 1.57 -2.31 1.87
C LEU A 430 1.43 -0.83 2.21
N LEU A 431 2.50 -0.05 2.07
CA LEU A 431 2.53 1.37 2.41
C LEU A 431 3.07 2.21 1.27
N LYS A 432 2.51 3.42 1.11
CA LYS A 432 3.02 4.48 0.20
C LYS A 432 3.67 5.60 0.97
#